data_feb3c5d70756cd4eabf39bcbc2fbaa97
#
_entry.id   feb3c5d70756cd4eabf39bcbc2fbaa97
#
_cell.length_a   1.000
_cell.length_b   1.000
_cell.length_c   1.000
_cell.angle_alpha   90.00
_cell.angle_beta   90.00
_cell.angle_gamma   90.00
#
_symmetry.space_group_name_H-M   'P 1'
#
loop_
_entity.id
_entity.type
_entity.pdbx_description
1 polymer ?
#
loop_
_entity_poly.entity_id
_entity_poly.type
_entity_poly.pdbx_seq_one_letter_code
_entity_poly.pdbx_strand_id
1 'polypeptide(L)'
;MKNFSIIKSRRLRSTPYTDRIEAHGVSGYTVYNHMLLPVSFKSVEADYEHLKKFVQVWDVAAERQVQITGKDSAKLVQLMTCRDLSNSKVGKCYYCLLYTSDAADDVY
;
A
#
# COMPACT_ATOMS: atom_id res chain seq x y z
N MET A 1 -28.87 -1.08 -0.22
CA MET A 1 -27.57 -1.77 -0.14
C MET A 1 -27.10 -1.75 1.31
N LYS A 2 -26.73 -2.90 1.90
CA LYS A 2 -26.10 -2.90 3.23
C LYS A 2 -24.70 -2.38 3.07
N ASN A 3 -24.39 -1.22 3.65
CA ASN A 3 -23.03 -0.72 3.70
C ASN A 3 -22.23 -1.60 4.67
N PHE A 4 -21.36 -2.41 4.15
CA PHE A 4 -20.37 -3.11 4.97
C PHE A 4 -19.26 -2.11 5.30
N SER A 5 -19.29 -1.54 6.48
CA SER A 5 -18.17 -0.73 6.98
C SER A 5 -17.22 -1.62 7.78
N ILE A 6 -15.94 -1.51 7.49
CA ILE A 6 -14.91 -2.16 8.30
C ILE A 6 -14.86 -1.43 9.65
N ILE A 7 -15.07 -2.18 10.73
CA ILE A 7 -15.00 -1.63 12.10
C ILE A 7 -13.52 -1.44 12.45
N LYS A 8 -13.16 -0.24 12.88
CA LYS A 8 -11.83 0.05 13.42
C LYS A 8 -11.56 -0.86 14.63
N SER A 9 -10.52 -1.65 14.57
CA SER A 9 -10.11 -2.54 15.65
C SER A 9 -8.66 -2.25 16.05
N ARG A 10 -8.25 -2.72 17.24
CA ARG A 10 -6.86 -2.60 17.69
C ARG A 10 -5.84 -3.30 16.80
N ARG A 11 -6.29 -4.20 15.92
CA ARG A 11 -5.46 -4.91 14.95
C ARG A 11 -5.28 -4.14 13.65
N LEU A 12 -6.12 -3.13 13.40
CA LEU A 12 -6.01 -2.26 12.24
C LEU A 12 -5.36 -0.95 12.66
N ARG A 13 -4.33 -0.58 11.94
CA ARG A 13 -3.62 0.69 12.14
C ARG A 13 -4.21 1.75 11.22
N SER A 14 -4.16 2.99 11.67
CA SER A 14 -4.44 4.15 10.85
C SER A 14 -3.16 4.68 10.21
N THR A 15 -3.30 5.37 9.09
CA THR A 15 -2.21 6.15 8.49
C THR A 15 -2.16 7.55 9.13
N PRO A 16 -1.08 8.32 8.94
CA PRO A 16 -1.03 9.71 9.38
C PRO A 16 -2.09 10.60 8.73
N TYR A 17 -2.73 10.13 7.65
CA TYR A 17 -3.72 10.87 6.89
C TYR A 17 -5.17 10.44 7.16
N THR A 18 -5.39 9.39 7.92
CA THR A 18 -6.72 8.78 8.14
C THR A 18 -7.76 9.81 8.58
N ASP A 19 -7.44 10.67 9.55
CA ASP A 19 -8.40 11.69 10.04
C ASP A 19 -8.78 12.69 8.93
N ARG A 20 -7.85 13.05 8.05
CA ARG A 20 -8.13 13.94 6.91
C ARG A 20 -8.98 13.24 5.86
N ILE A 21 -8.75 11.95 5.63
CA ILE A 21 -9.52 11.12 4.71
C ILE A 21 -10.96 10.99 5.22
N GLU A 22 -11.14 10.78 6.52
CA GLU A 22 -12.46 10.72 7.14
C GLU A 22 -13.19 12.06 7.02
N ALA A 23 -12.49 13.17 7.26
CA ALA A 23 -13.06 14.51 7.08
C ALA A 23 -13.45 14.80 5.62
N HIS A 24 -12.81 14.12 4.66
CA HIS A 24 -13.15 14.21 3.22
C HIS A 24 -14.36 13.36 2.83
N GLY A 25 -14.90 12.56 3.76
CA GLY A 25 -16.12 11.79 3.54
C GLY A 25 -15.87 10.47 2.81
N VAL A 26 -14.82 9.74 3.20
CA VAL A 26 -14.58 8.38 2.70
C VAL A 26 -15.79 7.49 2.98
N SER A 27 -16.23 6.74 1.97
CA SER A 27 -17.39 5.85 2.06
C SER A 27 -17.03 4.38 2.18
N GLY A 28 -15.78 4.02 1.90
CA GLY A 28 -15.33 2.63 1.97
C GLY A 28 -13.83 2.50 2.20
N TYR A 29 -13.47 1.48 2.99
CA TYR A 29 -12.10 1.08 3.25
C TYR A 29 -11.87 -0.39 2.86
N THR A 30 -10.66 -0.69 2.47
CA THR A 30 -10.10 -2.04 2.52
C THR A 30 -8.95 -2.09 3.53
N VAL A 31 -8.39 -3.27 3.74
CA VAL A 31 -7.23 -3.47 4.62
C VAL A 31 -6.04 -3.87 3.78
N TYR A 32 -4.95 -3.16 3.95
CA TYR A 32 -3.67 -3.48 3.34
C TYR A 32 -2.54 -3.29 4.35
N ASN A 33 -1.66 -4.27 4.52
CA ASN A 33 -0.61 -4.26 5.55
C ASN A 33 -1.13 -3.95 6.96
N HIS A 34 -2.27 -4.50 7.34
CA HIS A 34 -2.96 -4.22 8.61
C HIS A 34 -3.32 -2.74 8.82
N MET A 35 -3.45 -1.97 7.75
CA MET A 35 -3.85 -0.57 7.76
C MET A 35 -5.13 -0.35 6.97
N LEU A 36 -5.89 0.65 7.36
CA LEU A 36 -7.04 1.11 6.61
C LEU A 36 -6.57 1.80 5.34
N LEU A 37 -7.00 1.30 4.18
CA LEU A 37 -6.76 1.90 2.87
C LEU A 37 -8.08 2.39 2.29
N PRO A 38 -8.26 3.69 2.04
CA PRO A 38 -9.48 4.22 1.46
C PRO A 38 -9.63 3.74 0.02
N VAL A 39 -10.84 3.30 -0.35
CA VAL A 39 -11.14 2.77 -1.70
C VAL A 39 -12.24 3.51 -2.43
N SER A 40 -13.09 4.23 -1.73
CA SER A 40 -14.16 5.02 -2.36
C SER A 40 -14.58 6.20 -1.49
N PHE A 41 -15.06 7.26 -2.14
CA PHE A 41 -15.57 8.48 -1.49
C PHE A 41 -17.05 8.68 -1.82
N LYS A 42 -17.41 8.96 -3.05
CA LYS A 42 -18.80 9.15 -3.46
C LYS A 42 -19.43 7.86 -3.96
N SER A 43 -18.91 7.34 -5.03
CA SER A 43 -19.22 6.03 -5.61
C SER A 43 -18.08 5.64 -6.54
N VAL A 44 -18.00 4.37 -6.89
CA VAL A 44 -16.96 3.87 -7.80
C VAL A 44 -17.02 4.60 -9.15
N GLU A 45 -18.22 4.82 -9.69
CA GLU A 45 -18.43 5.52 -10.96
C GLU A 45 -18.02 6.99 -10.88
N ALA A 46 -18.44 7.69 -9.81
CA ALA A 46 -18.13 9.10 -9.61
C ALA A 46 -16.64 9.33 -9.38
N ASP A 47 -16.00 8.47 -8.60
CA ASP A 47 -14.56 8.55 -8.33
C ASP A 47 -13.75 8.23 -9.60
N TYR A 48 -14.21 7.26 -10.42
CA TYR A 48 -13.60 6.96 -11.70
C TYR A 48 -13.75 8.12 -12.73
N GLU A 49 -14.93 8.74 -12.81
CA GLU A 49 -15.10 9.91 -13.68
C GLU A 49 -14.24 11.09 -13.21
N HIS A 50 -14.07 11.26 -11.90
CA HIS A 50 -13.17 12.26 -11.35
C HIS A 50 -11.70 11.97 -11.73
N LEU A 51 -11.27 10.71 -11.64
CA LEU A 51 -9.92 10.28 -12.02
C LEU A 51 -9.59 10.64 -13.49
N LYS A 52 -10.58 10.50 -14.39
CA LYS A 52 -10.39 10.82 -15.82
C LYS A 52 -10.27 12.31 -16.12
N LYS A 53 -10.85 13.16 -15.29
CA LYS A 53 -11.00 14.59 -15.56
C LYS A 53 -10.13 15.49 -14.71
N PHE A 54 -9.71 15.01 -13.53
CA PHE A 54 -9.03 15.81 -12.52
C PHE A 54 -7.85 15.07 -11.91
N VAL A 55 -7.02 15.80 -11.17
CA VAL A 55 -5.94 15.23 -10.37
C VAL A 55 -6.52 14.55 -9.14
N GLN A 56 -5.95 13.39 -8.79
CA GLN A 56 -6.28 12.68 -7.56
C GLN A 56 -5.06 12.57 -6.65
N VAL A 57 -5.31 12.60 -5.34
CA VAL A 57 -4.32 12.32 -4.30
C VAL A 57 -4.67 10.98 -3.66
N TRP A 58 -3.67 10.11 -3.54
CA TRP A 58 -3.82 8.77 -3.01
C TRP A 58 -3.07 8.63 -1.70
N ASP A 59 -3.73 8.16 -0.64
CA ASP A 59 -3.05 7.76 0.58
C ASP A 59 -2.43 6.37 0.37
N VAL A 60 -1.14 6.35 0.18
CA VAL A 60 -0.33 5.13 0.05
C VAL A 60 0.54 4.85 1.28
N ALA A 61 0.24 5.48 2.41
CA ALA A 61 1.00 5.29 3.65
C ALA A 61 0.86 3.87 4.23
N ALA A 62 -0.08 3.07 3.71
CA ALA A 62 -0.16 1.63 3.97
C ALA A 62 1.02 0.84 3.35
N GLU A 63 1.70 1.40 2.35
CA GLU A 63 2.95 0.87 1.81
C GLU A 63 4.06 1.06 2.84
N ARG A 64 4.52 -0.04 3.43
CA ARG A 64 5.58 0.00 4.43
C ARG A 64 6.95 0.17 3.80
N GLN A 65 7.77 0.98 4.43
CA GLN A 65 9.15 1.16 4.04
C GLN A 65 10.06 0.37 4.99
N VAL A 66 11.01 -0.37 4.41
CA VAL A 66 12.05 -1.09 5.14
C VAL A 66 13.40 -0.61 4.62
N GLN A 67 14.22 -0.03 5.50
CA GLN A 67 15.57 0.36 5.17
C GLN A 67 16.52 -0.80 5.46
N ILE A 68 17.28 -1.21 4.46
CA ILE A 68 18.29 -2.26 4.58
C ILE A 68 19.65 -1.63 4.39
N THR A 69 20.50 -1.71 5.41
CA THR A 69 21.84 -1.08 5.44
C THR A 69 22.92 -2.10 5.78
N GLY A 70 24.15 -1.80 5.43
CA GLY A 70 25.32 -2.63 5.70
C GLY A 70 26.00 -3.13 4.43
N LYS A 71 27.20 -3.74 4.58
CA LYS A 71 28.03 -4.19 3.47
C LYS A 71 27.40 -5.26 2.58
N ASP A 72 26.49 -6.06 3.13
CA ASP A 72 25.81 -7.14 2.42
C ASP A 72 24.34 -6.81 2.09
N SER A 73 23.90 -5.56 2.30
CA SER A 73 22.51 -5.13 2.07
C SER A 73 22.03 -5.42 0.63
N ALA A 74 22.87 -5.10 -0.35
CA ALA A 74 22.53 -5.36 -1.76
C ALA A 74 22.37 -6.87 -2.06
N LYS A 75 23.20 -7.71 -1.46
CA LYS A 75 23.08 -9.17 -1.60
C LYS A 75 21.78 -9.68 -0.98
N LEU A 76 21.45 -9.19 0.21
CA LEU A 76 20.21 -9.56 0.88
C LEU A 76 18.99 -9.18 0.03
N VAL A 77 18.93 -7.94 -0.46
CA VAL A 77 17.82 -7.48 -1.32
C VAL A 77 17.76 -8.31 -2.60
N GLN A 78 18.91 -8.65 -3.20
CA GLN A 78 18.93 -9.49 -4.40
C GLN A 78 18.36 -10.90 -4.14
N LEU A 79 18.62 -11.47 -2.96
CA LEU A 79 18.05 -12.78 -2.57
C LEU A 79 16.53 -12.72 -2.34
N MET A 80 16.01 -11.57 -1.89
CA MET A 80 14.60 -11.36 -1.59
C MET A 80 13.77 -10.95 -2.81
N THR A 81 14.38 -10.70 -3.95
CA THR A 81 13.70 -10.25 -5.17
C THR A 81 13.93 -11.19 -6.34
N CYS A 82 12.96 -11.29 -7.22
CA CYS A 82 13.07 -12.09 -8.45
C CYS A 82 13.74 -11.32 -9.61
N ARG A 83 14.07 -10.04 -9.41
CA ARG A 83 14.67 -9.19 -10.43
C ARG A 83 16.17 -9.08 -10.24
N ASP A 84 16.93 -9.11 -11.32
CA ASP A 84 18.36 -8.78 -11.28
C ASP A 84 18.54 -7.28 -10.95
N LEU A 85 19.15 -7.01 -9.81
CA LEU A 85 19.45 -5.67 -9.31
C LEU A 85 20.92 -5.26 -9.51
N SER A 86 21.72 -6.06 -10.19
CA SER A 86 23.17 -5.80 -10.39
C SER A 86 23.47 -4.43 -11.00
N ASN A 87 22.57 -3.92 -11.84
CA ASN A 87 22.67 -2.62 -12.48
C ASN A 87 21.89 -1.50 -11.77
N SER A 88 21.50 -1.72 -10.52
CA SER A 88 20.78 -0.70 -9.75
C SER A 88 21.66 0.50 -9.45
N LYS A 89 21.09 1.69 -9.56
CA LYS A 89 21.77 2.96 -9.30
C LYS A 89 20.99 3.77 -8.27
N VAL A 90 21.70 4.60 -7.51
CA VAL A 90 21.07 5.56 -6.60
C VAL A 90 20.09 6.44 -7.38
N GLY A 91 18.91 6.66 -6.78
CA GLY A 91 17.82 7.44 -7.40
C GLY A 91 16.95 6.66 -8.37
N LYS A 92 17.23 5.37 -8.64
CA LYS A 92 16.41 4.53 -9.50
C LYS A 92 15.48 3.62 -8.67
N CYS A 93 14.21 3.66 -8.96
CA CYS A 93 13.21 2.78 -8.35
C CYS A 93 12.87 1.62 -9.28
N TYR A 94 12.57 0.46 -8.69
CA TYR A 94 12.12 -0.73 -9.39
C TYR A 94 10.83 -1.23 -8.73
N TYR A 95 9.82 -1.49 -9.55
CA TYR A 95 8.66 -2.23 -9.11
C TYR A 95 8.94 -3.73 -9.20
N CYS A 96 8.90 -4.43 -8.08
CA CYS A 96 9.25 -5.83 -8.02
C CYS A 96 8.56 -6.53 -6.84
N LEU A 97 8.33 -7.83 -6.98
CA LEU A 97 7.90 -8.68 -5.88
C LEU A 97 9.06 -8.88 -4.89
N LEU A 98 8.75 -8.80 -3.62
CA LEU A 98 9.68 -9.09 -2.53
C LEU A 98 9.23 -10.38 -1.85
N TYR A 99 10.12 -11.35 -1.77
CA TYR A 99 9.87 -12.58 -1.02
C TYR A 99 9.99 -12.32 0.47
N THR A 100 8.90 -12.52 1.20
CA THR A 100 8.84 -12.43 2.65
C THR A 100 8.45 -13.78 3.22
N SER A 101 8.64 -13.98 4.51
CA SER A 101 8.25 -15.24 5.18
C SER A 101 6.77 -15.55 5.03
N ASP A 102 5.92 -14.55 4.93
CA ASP A 102 4.47 -14.72 4.75
C ASP A 102 4.11 -15.23 3.35
N ALA A 103 4.93 -14.95 2.34
CA ALA A 103 4.72 -15.48 0.99
C ALA A 103 4.93 -17.00 0.89
N ALA A 104 5.60 -17.60 1.87
CA ALA A 104 5.78 -19.05 1.94
C ALA A 104 4.54 -19.78 2.50
N ASP A 105 3.70 -19.08 3.25
CA ASP A 105 2.48 -19.63 3.83
C ASP A 105 1.28 -19.57 2.85
N ASP A 106 1.38 -18.74 1.80
CA ASP A 106 0.35 -18.61 0.76
C ASP A 106 0.47 -19.65 -0.37
N VAL A 107 1.37 -20.63 -0.25
CA VAL A 107 1.61 -21.68 -1.27
C VAL A 107 0.82 -22.96 -0.96
N TYR A 108 -0.39 -22.83 -0.46
CA TYR A 108 -1.29 -23.97 -0.32
C TYR A 108 -2.57 -23.80 -1.11
#